data_d803e79c7258d9133954e04008821cd1
#
_entry.id   d803e79c7258d9133954e04008821cd1
#
_cell.length_a   1.000
_cell.length_b   1.000
_cell.length_c   1.000
_cell.angle_alpha   90.00
_cell.angle_beta   90.00
_cell.angle_gamma   90.00
#
_symmetry.space_group_name_H-M   'P 1'
#
loop_
_entity.id
_entity.type
_entity.pdbx_description
1 polymer ?
#
loop_
_entity_poly.entity_id
_entity_poly.type
_entity_poly.pdbx_seq_one_letter_code
_entity_poly.pdbx_strand_id
1 'polypeptide(L)' 'LAINDRTSHIADILIDGCNMGIKSLYKELNKQKNAKSEIRDMVMELVCIEQDFMNELLEFL' A
#
# COMPACT_ATOMS: atom_id res chain seq x y z
N LEU A 1 -17.30 18.21 -6.69
CA LEU A 1 -16.84 18.32 -5.30
C LEU A 1 -15.49 19.04 -5.26
N ALA A 2 -15.44 20.14 -4.52
CA ALA A 2 -14.20 20.90 -4.39
C ALA A 2 -13.31 20.23 -3.35
N ILE A 3 -12.18 19.69 -3.80
CA ILE A 3 -11.17 19.12 -2.94
C ILE A 3 -10.05 20.15 -2.81
N ASN A 4 -9.72 20.55 -1.59
CA ASN A 4 -8.68 21.54 -1.40
C ASN A 4 -7.29 20.94 -1.61
N ASP A 5 -6.31 21.80 -1.91
CA ASP A 5 -4.95 21.36 -2.24
C ASP A 5 -4.28 20.62 -1.10
N ARG A 6 -4.61 20.95 0.15
CA ARG A 6 -4.05 20.24 1.31
C ARG A 6 -4.49 18.79 1.35
N THR A 7 -5.78 18.54 1.15
CA THR A 7 -6.31 17.16 1.13
C THR A 7 -5.69 16.36 -0.01
N SER A 8 -5.62 16.95 -1.19
CA SER A 8 -5.00 16.33 -2.35
C SER A 8 -3.53 16.03 -2.10
N HIS A 9 -2.80 16.94 -1.48
CA HIS A 9 -1.38 16.75 -1.18
C HIS A 9 -1.17 15.62 -0.16
N ILE A 10 -2.00 15.54 0.86
CA ILE A 10 -1.94 14.46 1.84
C ILE A 10 -2.22 13.11 1.19
N ALA A 11 -3.24 13.05 0.33
CA ALA A 11 -3.57 11.83 -0.40
C ALA A 11 -2.39 11.37 -1.25
N ASP A 12 -1.72 12.29 -1.94
CA ASP A 12 -0.55 11.99 -2.75
C ASP A 12 0.57 11.36 -1.92
N ILE A 13 0.89 11.96 -0.77
CA ILE A 13 1.91 11.42 0.14
C ILE A 13 1.54 10.01 0.62
N LEU A 14 0.29 9.79 1.00
CA LEU A 14 -0.18 8.49 1.48
C LEU A 14 -0.12 7.42 0.38
N ILE A 15 -0.48 7.79 -0.84
CA ILE A 15 -0.41 6.87 -1.98
C ILE A 15 1.04 6.45 -2.25
N ASP A 16 1.96 7.41 -2.24
CA ASP A 16 3.38 7.11 -2.41
C ASP A 16 3.89 6.17 -1.31
N GLY A 17 3.48 6.42 -0.06
CA GLY A 17 3.83 5.57 1.06
C GLY A 17 3.32 4.15 0.90
N CYS A 18 2.07 3.98 0.46
CA CYS A 18 1.48 2.66 0.20
C CYS A 18 2.22 1.93 -0.93
N ASN A 19 2.54 2.64 -2.02
CA ASN A 19 3.29 2.04 -3.12
C ASN A 19 4.67 1.55 -2.66
N MET A 20 5.37 2.34 -1.88
CA MET A 20 6.67 1.95 -1.34
C MET A 20 6.55 0.75 -0.41
N GLY A 21 5.53 0.73 0.44
CA GLY A 21 5.27 -0.37 1.36
C GLY A 21 4.98 -1.67 0.63
N ILE A 22 4.12 -1.64 -0.37
CA ILE A 22 3.79 -2.82 -1.19
C ILE A 22 5.03 -3.35 -1.89
N LYS A 23 5.79 -2.46 -2.49
CA LYS A 23 7.04 -2.83 -3.17
C LYS A 23 8.03 -3.49 -2.23
N SER A 24 8.22 -2.93 -1.03
CA SER A 24 9.12 -3.46 -0.04
C SER A 24 8.70 -4.85 0.44
N LEU A 25 7.39 -5.05 0.66
CA LEU A 25 6.85 -6.33 1.08
C LEU A 25 7.08 -7.42 0.02
N TYR A 26 6.83 -7.11 -1.24
CA TYR A 26 7.09 -8.06 -2.33
C TYR A 26 8.57 -8.40 -2.45
N LYS A 27 9.44 -7.41 -2.30
CA LYS A 27 10.88 -7.66 -2.33
C LYS A 27 11.30 -8.65 -1.24
N GLU A 28 10.79 -8.46 -0.02
CA GLU A 28 11.10 -9.36 1.08
C GLU A 28 10.54 -10.76 0.86
N LEU A 29 9.30 -10.89 0.38
CA LEU A 29 8.73 -12.19 0.05
C LEU A 29 9.55 -12.92 -1.00
N ASN A 30 10.04 -12.22 -1.99
CA ASN A 30 10.85 -12.82 -3.06
C ASN A 30 12.22 -13.28 -2.55
N LYS A 31 12.77 -12.62 -1.55
CA LYS A 31 14.03 -13.02 -0.91
C LYS A 31 13.83 -14.19 0.04
N GLN A 32 12.72 -14.22 0.77
CA GLN A 32 12.44 -15.18 1.83
C GLN A 32 11.66 -16.38 1.28
N LYS A 33 12.28 -17.13 0.38
CA LYS A 33 11.63 -18.28 -0.28
C LYS A 33 11.18 -19.37 0.69
N ASN A 34 11.82 -19.45 1.85
CA ASN A 34 11.50 -20.43 2.88
C ASN A 34 10.63 -19.86 4.00
N ALA A 35 10.08 -18.65 3.83
CA ALA A 35 9.18 -18.07 4.82
C ALA A 35 7.95 -18.98 5.01
N LYS A 36 7.51 -19.09 6.26
CA LYS A 36 6.33 -19.89 6.59
C LYS A 36 5.12 -19.36 5.84
N SER A 37 4.23 -20.27 5.43
CA SER A 37 3.02 -19.90 4.68
C SER A 37 2.16 -18.91 5.46
N GLU A 38 2.10 -19.04 6.77
CA GLU A 38 1.36 -18.11 7.63
C GLU A 38 1.86 -16.67 7.50
N ILE A 39 3.18 -16.51 7.44
CA ILE A 39 3.80 -15.19 7.27
C ILE A 39 3.48 -14.66 5.87
N ARG A 40 3.58 -15.49 4.83
CA ARG A 40 3.24 -15.09 3.47
C ARG A 40 1.78 -14.65 3.36
N ASP A 41 0.89 -15.40 3.98
CA ASP A 41 -0.54 -15.07 3.97
C ASP A 41 -0.81 -13.73 4.66
N MET A 42 -0.17 -13.48 5.80
CA MET A 42 -0.29 -12.21 6.52
C MET A 42 0.22 -11.03 5.68
N VAL A 43 1.35 -11.21 5.01
CA VAL A 43 1.92 -10.16 4.16
C VAL A 43 1.00 -9.87 2.97
N MET A 44 0.46 -10.91 2.33
CA MET A 44 -0.45 -10.73 1.20
C MET A 44 -1.76 -10.06 1.62
N GLU A 45 -2.25 -10.36 2.82
CA GLU A 45 -3.42 -9.68 3.37
C GLU A 45 -3.13 -8.20 3.58
N LEU A 46 -1.95 -7.88 4.13
CA LEU A 46 -1.54 -6.48 4.33
C LEU A 46 -1.41 -5.75 2.99
N VAL A 47 -0.85 -6.40 1.97
CA VAL A 47 -0.77 -5.82 0.62
C VAL A 47 -2.16 -5.48 0.10
N CYS A 48 -3.13 -6.38 0.26
CA CYS A 48 -4.51 -6.13 -0.17
C CYS A 48 -5.12 -4.93 0.55
N ILE A 49 -4.90 -4.81 1.86
CA ILE A 49 -5.38 -3.68 2.66
C ILE A 49 -4.78 -2.37 2.13
N GLU A 50 -3.48 -2.35 1.88
CA GLU A 50 -2.80 -1.16 1.36
C GLU A 50 -3.28 -0.79 -0.03
N GLN A 51 -3.53 -1.77 -0.91
CA GLN A 51 -4.06 -1.51 -2.25
C GLN A 51 -5.46 -0.93 -2.20
N ASP A 52 -6.32 -1.45 -1.34
CA ASP A 52 -7.68 -0.94 -1.18
C ASP A 52 -7.65 0.50 -0.65
N PHE A 53 -6.78 0.76 0.31
CA PHE A 53 -6.60 2.10 0.86
C PHE A 53 -6.12 3.09 -0.21
N MET A 54 -5.14 2.70 -1.01
CA MET A 54 -4.67 3.52 -2.14
C MET A 54 -5.81 3.86 -3.11
N ASN A 55 -6.62 2.86 -3.44
CA ASN A 55 -7.73 3.06 -4.37
C ASN A 55 -8.74 4.07 -3.82
N GLU A 56 -9.02 4.03 -2.53
CA GLU A 56 -9.89 5.00 -1.88
C GLU A 56 -9.29 6.42 -1.92
N LEU A 57 -7.97 6.52 -1.78
CA LEU A 57 -7.29 7.81 -1.78
C LEU A 57 -7.26 8.48 -3.15
N LEU A 58 -7.39 7.72 -4.23
CA LEU A 58 -7.35 8.27 -5.59
C LEU A 58 -8.42 9.34 -5.83
N GLU A 59 -9.56 9.23 -5.15
CA GLU A 59 -10.64 10.19 -5.26
C GLU A 59 -10.26 11.59 -4.76
N PHE A 60 -9.23 11.67 -3.95
CA PHE A 60 -8.81 12.93 -3.31
C PHE A 60 -7.65 13.63 -4.04
N LEU A 61 -7.18 13.04 -5.12
CA LEU A 61 -6.08 13.64 -5.90
C LEU A 61 -6.50 14.87 -6.71
#